data_7e7bc5cd0b15b97154917259092d934a
#
_entry.id   7e7bc5cd0b15b97154917259092d934a
#
_cell.length_a   1.000
_cell.length_b   1.000
_cell.length_c   1.000
_cell.angle_alpha   90.00
_cell.angle_beta   90.00
_cell.angle_gamma   90.00
#
_symmetry.space_group_name_H-M   'P 1'
#
loop_
_entity.id
_entity.type
_entity.pdbx_description
1 polymer ?
#
loop_
_entity_poly.entity_id
_entity_poly.type
_entity_poly.pdbx_seq_one_letter_code
_entity_poly.pdbx_strand_id
1 'polypeptide(L)'
;MANVVVVGAQWGDEGKGKIVDWLSERADVIARFQGGHNAGHTLVIDGEVYKLSLLPSGIVRGGKLSVIGNGVVLDPWHLIKEIAQLRAQGVDITPENLMIAENTPLILPIHGELDRAGEAQNSVAKIGTTGRGIGPAYEDKVGRRSVRVADLADPATLETRVDRALVHHDALRRGLGLEPVDRAALIAALAEVAPVVLSYAAPVWKILNEKRKAGKRILFEGAQGALLDIDFGTYPFVTSSNVIAGQAATGTGIGPGAIDFVLGIVKAYTTRVGEGPFPAELNDADGQRLGERGHEFGTVTGRKRRCGWFDAVLVRQTCATSGVNGIAFTKLDVLDGFEELKICVAYELDGKRLDYLPIAADQQARCTPVYESMPGWSESTEGARSWADLPAAAIKYVRRVEELIDCPVALLSTSPEREDTILVTDPFAD
;
A
#
# COMPACT_ATOMS: atom_id res chain seq x y z
N MET A 1 -5.35 18.21 17.04
CA MET A 1 -4.18 17.45 16.57
C MET A 1 -4.66 16.53 15.45
N ALA A 2 -4.04 16.61 14.31
CA ALA A 2 -4.49 15.94 13.09
C ALA A 2 -4.20 14.44 13.09
N ASN A 3 -5.14 13.65 12.60
CA ASN A 3 -4.94 12.23 12.23
C ASN A 3 -4.68 12.16 10.74
N VAL A 4 -3.60 11.51 10.36
CA VAL A 4 -3.09 11.50 8.99
C VAL A 4 -3.26 10.14 8.36
N VAL A 5 -3.83 10.08 7.15
CA VAL A 5 -3.85 8.88 6.33
C VAL A 5 -2.80 9.01 5.22
N VAL A 6 -1.95 8.00 5.08
CA VAL A 6 -0.98 7.92 3.99
C VAL A 6 -1.42 6.85 2.99
N VAL A 7 -1.59 7.25 1.73
CA VAL A 7 -1.92 6.35 0.61
C VAL A 7 -0.92 6.52 -0.52
N GLY A 8 -0.61 5.44 -1.24
CA GLY A 8 0.06 5.56 -2.52
C GLY A 8 -0.92 6.08 -3.57
N ALA A 9 -0.55 7.08 -4.34
CA ALA A 9 -1.46 7.70 -5.31
C ALA A 9 -1.28 7.19 -6.75
N GLN A 10 -0.43 6.19 -6.94
CA GLN A 10 -0.15 5.52 -8.22
C GLN A 10 -0.35 4.01 -8.08
N TRP A 11 0.47 3.17 -8.73
CA TRP A 11 0.39 1.70 -8.66
C TRP A 11 1.24 1.05 -7.56
N GLY A 12 1.54 1.76 -6.48
CA GLY A 12 2.46 1.29 -5.46
C GLY A 12 3.92 1.65 -5.79
N ASP A 13 4.82 1.30 -4.86
CA ASP A 13 6.26 1.56 -4.99
C ASP A 13 6.65 3.06 -5.13
N GLU A 14 5.79 3.98 -4.70
CA GLU A 14 6.01 5.42 -4.73
C GLU A 14 7.03 5.91 -3.70
N GLY A 15 7.64 5.03 -2.91
CA GLY A 15 8.56 5.42 -1.85
C GLY A 15 7.86 5.70 -0.51
N LYS A 16 6.69 5.11 -0.29
CA LYS A 16 5.91 5.27 0.96
C LYS A 16 6.73 5.01 2.23
N GLY A 17 7.62 4.01 2.20
CA GLY A 17 8.40 3.62 3.38
C GLY A 17 9.16 4.78 4.02
N LYS A 18 9.89 5.58 3.22
CA LYS A 18 10.61 6.76 3.70
C LYS A 18 9.67 7.79 4.36
N ILE A 19 8.56 8.10 3.70
CA ILE A 19 7.62 9.12 4.18
C ILE A 19 6.87 8.66 5.42
N VAL A 20 6.43 7.40 5.46
CA VAL A 20 5.77 6.81 6.63
C VAL A 20 6.74 6.74 7.81
N ASP A 21 8.00 6.38 7.58
CA ASP A 21 9.02 6.40 8.63
C ASP A 21 9.23 7.81 9.20
N TRP A 22 9.36 8.81 8.33
CA TRP A 22 9.50 10.22 8.73
C TRP A 22 8.29 10.72 9.53
N LEU A 23 7.06 10.35 9.12
CA LEU A 23 5.82 10.70 9.84
C LEU A 23 5.65 9.91 11.13
N SER A 24 6.11 8.65 11.18
CA SER A 24 5.98 7.78 12.36
C SER A 24 6.67 8.36 13.59
N GLU A 25 7.75 9.11 13.40
CA GLU A 25 8.42 9.80 14.51
C GLU A 25 7.51 10.81 15.21
N ARG A 26 6.61 11.45 14.45
CA ARG A 26 5.69 12.49 14.91
C ARG A 26 4.35 11.95 15.40
N ALA A 27 4.04 10.69 15.10
CA ALA A 27 2.81 10.02 15.51
C ALA A 27 2.97 9.32 16.87
N ASP A 28 1.90 9.20 17.63
CA ASP A 28 1.82 8.37 18.85
C ASP A 28 1.35 6.94 18.51
N VAL A 29 0.51 6.80 17.49
CA VAL A 29 -0.07 5.53 17.04
C VAL A 29 0.12 5.36 15.54
N ILE A 30 0.55 4.19 15.10
CA ILE A 30 0.65 3.83 13.68
C ILE A 30 -0.27 2.65 13.40
N ALA A 31 -1.26 2.83 12.54
CA ALA A 31 -2.30 1.85 12.27
C ALA A 31 -2.33 1.41 10.80
N ARG A 32 -2.10 0.12 10.54
CA ARG A 32 -2.35 -0.48 9.23
C ARG A 32 -3.82 -0.83 9.09
N PHE A 33 -4.43 -0.43 7.99
CA PHE A 33 -5.87 -0.51 7.81
C PHE A 33 -6.32 -1.43 6.67
N GLN A 34 -5.41 -1.94 5.83
CA GLN A 34 -5.73 -2.83 4.71
C GLN A 34 -4.50 -3.62 4.22
N GLY A 35 -4.72 -4.53 3.25
CA GLY A 35 -3.68 -5.39 2.70
C GLY A 35 -3.38 -6.58 3.60
N GLY A 36 -2.20 -7.11 3.48
CA GLY A 36 -1.68 -8.23 4.25
C GLY A 36 -0.16 -8.27 4.15
N HIS A 37 0.42 -9.44 4.29
CA HIS A 37 1.87 -9.62 4.19
C HIS A 37 2.41 -9.61 2.74
N ASN A 38 1.57 -9.31 1.74
CA ASN A 38 1.98 -9.09 0.35
C ASN A 38 2.66 -7.73 0.13
N ALA A 39 2.44 -6.76 1.01
CA ALA A 39 3.14 -5.48 0.98
C ALA A 39 4.44 -5.59 1.77
N GLY A 40 5.56 -5.32 1.13
CA GLY A 40 6.86 -5.26 1.81
C GLY A 40 7.44 -3.86 1.71
N HIS A 41 8.00 -3.37 2.82
CA HIS A 41 8.76 -2.13 2.81
C HIS A 41 10.02 -2.28 3.67
N THR A 42 11.03 -1.51 3.32
CA THR A 42 12.31 -1.50 4.01
C THR A 42 12.47 -0.15 4.70
N LEU A 43 12.84 -0.18 5.97
CA LEU A 43 13.21 0.98 6.74
C LEU A 43 14.69 0.91 7.07
N VAL A 44 15.36 2.05 7.06
CA VAL A 44 16.75 2.19 7.51
C VAL A 44 16.75 3.17 8.68
N ILE A 45 17.10 2.70 9.87
CA ILE A 45 17.11 3.49 11.11
C ILE A 45 18.48 3.29 11.76
N ASP A 46 19.23 4.37 11.95
CA ASP A 46 20.57 4.37 12.55
C ASP A 46 21.53 3.37 11.88
N GLY A 47 21.41 3.19 10.56
CA GLY A 47 22.20 2.27 9.75
C GLY A 47 21.70 0.82 9.74
N GLU A 48 20.74 0.46 10.58
CA GLU A 48 20.12 -0.85 10.62
C GLU A 48 18.95 -0.97 9.64
N VAL A 49 18.87 -2.10 8.95
CA VAL A 49 17.85 -2.37 7.91
C VAL A 49 16.74 -3.27 8.45
N TYR A 50 15.53 -2.74 8.53
CA TYR A 50 14.33 -3.47 8.92
C TYR A 50 13.45 -3.75 7.70
N LYS A 51 13.11 -5.02 7.50
CA LYS A 51 12.19 -5.45 6.43
C LYS A 51 10.86 -5.83 7.05
N LEU A 52 9.85 -5.02 6.79
CA LEU A 52 8.48 -5.20 7.29
C LEU A 52 7.55 -5.61 6.15
N SER A 53 6.55 -6.41 6.47
CA SER A 53 5.51 -6.79 5.53
C SER A 53 4.11 -6.69 6.12
N LEU A 54 3.90 -7.14 7.34
CA LEU A 54 2.62 -7.16 8.04
C LEU A 54 2.58 -6.14 9.18
N LEU A 55 3.68 -6.03 9.94
CA LEU A 55 3.76 -5.10 11.06
C LEU A 55 3.80 -3.64 10.60
N PRO A 56 3.13 -2.71 11.34
CA PRO A 56 3.21 -1.28 11.07
C PRO A 56 4.64 -0.73 11.21
N SER A 57 4.97 0.30 10.43
CA SER A 57 6.32 0.92 10.43
C SER A 57 6.75 1.44 11.79
N GLY A 58 5.81 1.85 12.64
CA GLY A 58 6.11 2.36 13.97
C GLY A 58 6.68 1.34 14.96
N ILE A 59 6.56 0.03 14.67
CA ILE A 59 6.97 -1.04 15.60
C ILE A 59 8.47 -1.01 15.91
N VAL A 60 9.29 -0.55 14.97
CA VAL A 60 10.75 -0.44 15.14
C VAL A 60 11.17 0.82 15.90
N ARG A 61 10.21 1.64 16.35
CA ARG A 61 10.46 2.88 17.10
C ARG A 61 9.91 2.76 18.51
N GLY A 62 10.74 2.94 19.49
CA GLY A 62 10.34 2.91 20.90
C GLY A 62 9.24 3.93 21.25
N GLY A 63 8.36 3.58 22.17
CA GLY A 63 7.32 4.46 22.70
C GLY A 63 6.11 4.70 21.76
N LYS A 64 5.98 3.97 20.66
CA LYS A 64 4.85 4.04 19.71
C LYS A 64 3.91 2.86 19.92
N LEU A 65 2.62 3.09 19.68
CA LEU A 65 1.65 2.02 19.60
C LEU A 65 1.46 1.64 18.12
N SER A 66 1.72 0.40 17.79
CA SER A 66 1.48 -0.18 16.46
C SER A 66 0.19 -0.97 16.45
N VAL A 67 -0.65 -0.77 15.44
CA VAL A 67 -1.99 -1.36 15.37
C VAL A 67 -2.22 -2.02 14.02
N ILE A 68 -2.71 -3.25 14.03
CA ILE A 68 -3.24 -3.95 12.86
C ILE A 68 -4.77 -3.91 12.93
N GLY A 69 -5.37 -3.17 12.00
CA GLY A 69 -6.82 -3.00 11.92
C GLY A 69 -7.53 -4.17 11.26
N ASN A 70 -8.85 -4.23 11.43
CA ASN A 70 -9.73 -5.27 10.88
C ASN A 70 -9.84 -5.27 9.34
N GLY A 71 -9.35 -4.25 8.68
CA GLY A 71 -9.26 -4.20 7.22
C GLY A 71 -8.12 -5.03 6.64
N VAL A 72 -7.11 -5.37 7.45
CA VAL A 72 -6.01 -6.27 7.09
C VAL A 72 -6.51 -7.72 7.04
N VAL A 73 -5.91 -8.54 6.16
CA VAL A 73 -5.98 -10.01 6.24
C VAL A 73 -4.68 -10.52 6.83
N LEU A 74 -4.75 -11.22 7.96
CA LEU A 74 -3.63 -11.55 8.81
C LEU A 74 -3.19 -13.01 8.61
N ASP A 75 -1.97 -13.22 8.15
CA ASP A 75 -1.32 -14.53 8.21
C ASP A 75 -0.68 -14.72 9.59
N PRO A 76 -1.20 -15.61 10.47
CA PRO A 76 -0.70 -15.75 11.83
C PRO A 76 0.70 -16.35 11.89
N TRP A 77 1.06 -17.25 10.99
CA TRP A 77 2.41 -17.84 10.93
C TRP A 77 3.44 -16.82 10.46
N HIS A 78 3.08 -16.02 9.46
CA HIS A 78 3.93 -14.92 8.99
C HIS A 78 4.12 -13.86 10.07
N LEU A 79 3.07 -13.49 10.80
CA LEU A 79 3.14 -12.56 11.94
C LEU A 79 4.16 -13.02 12.98
N ILE A 80 4.06 -14.29 13.42
CA ILE A 80 4.97 -14.86 14.43
C ILE A 80 6.41 -14.85 13.94
N LYS A 81 6.63 -15.20 12.67
CA LYS A 81 7.95 -15.17 12.05
C LYS A 81 8.52 -13.76 11.99
N GLU A 82 7.73 -12.77 11.57
CA GLU A 82 8.15 -11.37 11.47
C GLU A 82 8.47 -10.78 12.85
N ILE A 83 7.64 -11.08 13.88
CA ILE A 83 7.91 -10.71 15.27
C ILE A 83 9.24 -11.32 15.76
N ALA A 84 9.47 -12.62 15.51
CA ALA A 84 10.70 -13.28 15.93
C ALA A 84 11.93 -12.70 15.25
N GLN A 85 11.83 -12.37 13.95
CA GLN A 85 12.89 -11.72 13.20
C GLN A 85 13.27 -10.35 13.77
N LEU A 86 12.27 -9.50 14.05
CA LEU A 86 12.51 -8.17 14.59
C LEU A 86 13.04 -8.20 16.04
N ARG A 87 12.54 -9.12 16.86
CA ARG A 87 13.08 -9.34 18.21
C ARG A 87 14.55 -9.76 18.17
N ALA A 88 14.95 -10.59 17.21
CA ALA A 88 16.35 -10.96 17.01
C ALA A 88 17.22 -9.76 16.58
N GLN A 89 16.63 -8.72 16.01
CA GLN A 89 17.27 -7.44 15.70
C GLN A 89 17.19 -6.43 16.86
N GLY A 90 16.73 -6.84 18.07
CA GLY A 90 16.66 -6.00 19.25
C GLY A 90 15.40 -5.15 19.38
N VAL A 91 14.40 -5.34 18.52
CA VAL A 91 13.12 -4.62 18.61
C VAL A 91 12.28 -5.24 19.73
N ASP A 92 11.86 -4.44 20.70
CA ASP A 92 10.94 -4.86 21.75
C ASP A 92 9.51 -4.86 21.22
N ILE A 93 8.86 -6.04 21.18
CA ILE A 93 7.49 -6.20 20.68
C ILE A 93 6.68 -6.90 21.77
N THR A 94 5.74 -6.17 22.35
CA THR A 94 4.92 -6.62 23.48
C THR A 94 3.44 -6.31 23.23
N PRO A 95 2.49 -6.88 23.98
CA PRO A 95 1.08 -6.52 23.91
C PRO A 95 0.77 -5.04 24.20
N GLU A 96 1.69 -4.32 24.83
CA GLU A 96 1.54 -2.89 25.13
C GLU A 96 1.85 -2.01 23.92
N ASN A 97 2.70 -2.47 22.99
CA ASN A 97 3.12 -1.68 21.84
C ASN A 97 2.68 -2.25 20.48
N LEU A 98 2.10 -3.47 20.45
CA LEU A 98 1.45 -4.07 19.28
C LEU A 98 0.04 -4.52 19.63
N MET A 99 -0.96 -4.08 18.87
CA MET A 99 -2.35 -4.52 19.01
C MET A 99 -2.93 -4.96 17.67
N ILE A 100 -3.73 -6.01 17.70
CA ILE A 100 -4.41 -6.58 16.53
C ILE A 100 -5.92 -6.55 16.79
N ALA A 101 -6.68 -6.02 15.84
CA ALA A 101 -8.13 -5.99 15.99
C ALA A 101 -8.69 -7.42 16.09
N GLU A 102 -9.48 -7.68 17.12
CA GLU A 102 -10.08 -8.99 17.41
C GLU A 102 -10.96 -9.52 16.27
N ASN A 103 -11.48 -8.64 15.43
CA ASN A 103 -12.29 -8.97 14.26
C ASN A 103 -11.49 -9.03 12.93
N THR A 104 -10.15 -9.03 12.98
CA THR A 104 -9.30 -9.19 11.81
C THR A 104 -9.42 -10.60 11.23
N PRO A 105 -9.69 -10.76 9.91
CA PRO A 105 -9.77 -12.05 9.26
C PRO A 105 -8.37 -12.67 9.11
N LEU A 106 -8.29 -14.00 9.27
CA LEU A 106 -7.05 -14.75 9.12
C LEU A 106 -6.87 -15.27 7.70
N ILE A 107 -5.63 -15.26 7.24
CA ILE A 107 -5.20 -16.03 6.08
C ILE A 107 -4.88 -17.45 6.55
N LEU A 108 -5.54 -18.42 5.95
CA LEU A 108 -5.31 -19.83 6.21
C LEU A 108 -4.41 -20.43 5.11
N PRO A 109 -3.69 -21.54 5.34
CA PRO A 109 -2.86 -22.18 4.33
C PRO A 109 -3.60 -22.46 3.02
N ILE A 110 -4.88 -22.85 3.11
CA ILE A 110 -5.77 -23.10 1.96
C ILE A 110 -5.91 -21.89 1.04
N HIS A 111 -5.86 -20.67 1.57
CA HIS A 111 -5.95 -19.46 0.74
C HIS A 111 -4.76 -19.32 -0.20
N GLY A 112 -3.54 -19.59 0.30
CA GLY A 112 -2.34 -19.57 -0.54
C GLY A 112 -2.33 -20.68 -1.60
N GLU A 113 -2.87 -21.87 -1.27
CA GLU A 113 -3.00 -22.96 -2.22
C GLU A 113 -3.99 -22.63 -3.34
N LEU A 114 -5.16 -22.07 -3.00
CA LEU A 114 -6.17 -21.64 -3.96
C LEU A 114 -5.69 -20.48 -4.85
N ASP A 115 -4.98 -19.51 -4.28
CA ASP A 115 -4.39 -18.39 -5.01
C ASP A 115 -3.43 -18.91 -6.11
N ARG A 116 -2.51 -19.81 -5.75
CA ARG A 116 -1.57 -20.42 -6.69
C ARG A 116 -2.27 -21.31 -7.73
N ALA A 117 -3.27 -22.09 -7.31
CA ALA A 117 -4.00 -22.97 -8.23
C ALA A 117 -4.83 -22.16 -9.23
N GLY A 118 -5.48 -21.07 -8.80
CA GLY A 118 -6.22 -20.16 -9.67
C GLY A 118 -5.31 -19.49 -10.71
N GLU A 119 -4.16 -18.99 -10.31
CA GLU A 119 -3.18 -18.40 -11.24
C GLU A 119 -2.62 -19.44 -12.23
N ALA A 120 -2.42 -20.70 -11.81
CA ALA A 120 -1.90 -21.75 -12.68
C ALA A 120 -2.90 -22.21 -13.77
N GLN A 121 -4.20 -22.23 -13.43
CA GLN A 121 -5.26 -22.65 -14.33
C GLN A 121 -5.71 -21.55 -15.29
N ASN A 122 -5.48 -20.30 -14.95
CA ASN A 122 -5.93 -19.15 -15.75
C ASN A 122 -5.00 -18.93 -16.95
N SER A 123 -5.27 -19.64 -18.06
CA SER A 123 -4.51 -19.50 -19.30
C SER A 123 -4.83 -18.20 -20.07
N VAL A 124 -5.95 -17.53 -19.75
CA VAL A 124 -6.47 -16.41 -20.55
C VAL A 124 -6.07 -15.04 -20.00
N ALA A 125 -5.96 -14.88 -18.67
CA ALA A 125 -5.52 -13.62 -18.08
C ALA A 125 -4.98 -13.85 -16.66
N LYS A 126 -3.68 -14.00 -16.54
CA LYS A 126 -3.01 -13.99 -15.22
C LYS A 126 -3.10 -12.59 -14.65
N ILE A 127 -3.55 -12.48 -13.40
CA ILE A 127 -3.53 -11.21 -12.64
C ILE A 127 -2.10 -10.90 -12.18
N GLY A 128 -1.29 -11.94 -11.98
CA GLY A 128 0.07 -11.81 -11.45
C GLY A 128 0.08 -11.65 -9.94
N THR A 129 -0.76 -12.42 -9.23
CA THR A 129 -0.84 -12.41 -7.76
C THR A 129 0.48 -12.82 -7.11
N THR A 130 0.61 -12.54 -5.82
CA THR A 130 1.79 -12.97 -5.04
C THR A 130 1.72 -14.43 -4.59
N GLY A 131 0.60 -15.14 -4.82
CA GLY A 131 0.36 -16.52 -4.37
C GLY A 131 0.27 -16.67 -2.85
N ARG A 132 0.04 -15.58 -2.12
CA ARG A 132 0.02 -15.52 -0.64
C ARG A 132 -1.38 -15.64 -0.04
N GLY A 133 -2.40 -15.86 -0.86
CA GLY A 133 -3.77 -16.06 -0.39
C GLY A 133 -4.51 -14.80 0.03
N ILE A 134 -4.03 -13.62 -0.36
CA ILE A 134 -4.65 -12.34 -0.02
C ILE A 134 -6.07 -12.26 -0.60
N GLY A 135 -6.21 -12.52 -1.91
CA GLY A 135 -7.50 -12.50 -2.61
C GLY A 135 -8.52 -13.45 -1.98
N PRO A 136 -8.22 -14.75 -1.90
CA PRO A 136 -9.13 -15.72 -1.27
C PRO A 136 -9.50 -15.39 0.18
N ALA A 137 -8.60 -14.79 0.97
CA ALA A 137 -8.94 -14.37 2.35
C ALA A 137 -9.91 -13.18 2.38
N TYR A 138 -9.78 -12.20 1.46
CA TYR A 138 -10.77 -11.13 1.29
C TYR A 138 -12.11 -11.66 0.78
N GLU A 139 -12.08 -12.62 -0.15
CA GLU A 139 -13.29 -13.30 -0.62
C GLU A 139 -14.02 -13.99 0.54
N ASP A 140 -13.31 -14.67 1.42
CA ASP A 140 -13.88 -15.26 2.62
C ASP A 140 -14.45 -14.23 3.59
N LYS A 141 -13.79 -13.08 3.73
CA LYS A 141 -14.29 -11.97 4.55
C LYS A 141 -15.66 -11.51 4.07
N VAL A 142 -15.82 -11.18 2.79
CA VAL A 142 -17.10 -10.72 2.22
C VAL A 142 -18.10 -11.85 2.06
N GLY A 143 -17.64 -13.09 1.86
CA GLY A 143 -18.43 -14.33 1.88
C GLY A 143 -18.92 -14.76 3.26
N ARG A 144 -18.49 -14.07 4.33
CA ARG A 144 -18.87 -14.31 5.74
C ARG A 144 -18.51 -15.71 6.24
N ARG A 145 -17.35 -16.24 5.79
CA ARG A 145 -16.81 -17.55 6.17
C ARG A 145 -15.38 -17.49 6.72
N SER A 146 -14.81 -16.28 6.88
CA SER A 146 -13.49 -16.12 7.51
C SER A 146 -13.48 -16.65 8.94
N VAL A 147 -12.35 -17.24 9.31
CA VAL A 147 -11.90 -17.34 10.69
C VAL A 147 -11.29 -15.99 11.08
N ARG A 148 -11.66 -15.45 12.24
CA ARG A 148 -11.13 -14.17 12.75
C ARG A 148 -10.26 -14.39 13.98
N VAL A 149 -9.47 -13.40 14.35
CA VAL A 149 -8.61 -13.44 15.53
C VAL A 149 -9.38 -13.87 16.79
N ALA A 150 -10.56 -13.27 17.05
CA ALA A 150 -11.38 -13.62 18.22
C ALA A 150 -11.87 -15.08 18.21
N ASP A 151 -12.05 -15.70 17.05
CA ASP A 151 -12.51 -17.09 16.96
C ASP A 151 -11.47 -18.09 17.49
N LEU A 152 -10.19 -17.69 17.59
CA LEU A 152 -9.13 -18.51 18.16
C LEU A 152 -9.26 -18.73 19.69
N ALA A 153 -10.04 -17.88 20.37
CA ALA A 153 -10.14 -17.92 21.83
C ALA A 153 -10.97 -19.10 22.36
N ASP A 154 -11.89 -19.62 21.53
CA ASP A 154 -12.76 -20.74 21.92
C ASP A 154 -12.68 -21.89 20.90
N PRO A 155 -12.16 -23.08 21.30
CA PRO A 155 -12.01 -24.22 20.39
C PRO A 155 -13.29 -24.64 19.66
N ALA A 156 -14.45 -24.58 20.33
CA ALA A 156 -15.72 -24.98 19.72
C ALA A 156 -16.17 -23.97 18.64
N THR A 157 -15.98 -22.69 18.90
CA THR A 157 -16.19 -21.62 17.91
C THR A 157 -15.25 -21.77 16.74
N LEU A 158 -13.94 -22.01 16.99
CA LEU A 158 -12.93 -22.22 15.95
C LEU A 158 -13.30 -23.37 15.02
N GLU A 159 -13.67 -24.53 15.59
CA GLU A 159 -14.10 -25.70 14.82
C GLU A 159 -15.30 -25.36 13.92
N THR A 160 -16.33 -24.73 14.48
CA THR A 160 -17.53 -24.31 13.74
C THR A 160 -17.18 -23.36 12.57
N ARG A 161 -16.23 -22.43 12.77
CA ARG A 161 -15.78 -21.49 11.72
C ARG A 161 -15.01 -22.21 10.64
N VAL A 162 -14.10 -23.10 11.00
CA VAL A 162 -13.36 -23.93 10.05
C VAL A 162 -14.31 -24.79 9.23
N ASP A 163 -15.26 -25.50 9.86
CA ASP A 163 -16.26 -26.30 9.14
C ASP A 163 -17.03 -25.50 8.12
N ARG A 164 -17.49 -24.31 8.50
CA ARG A 164 -18.19 -23.40 7.59
C ARG A 164 -17.33 -22.99 6.39
N ALA A 165 -16.05 -22.73 6.60
CA ALA A 165 -15.13 -22.37 5.53
C ALA A 165 -14.89 -23.57 4.59
N LEU A 166 -14.68 -24.78 5.16
CA LEU A 166 -14.38 -25.99 4.41
C LEU A 166 -15.52 -26.46 3.51
N VAL A 167 -16.77 -26.23 3.87
CA VAL A 167 -17.92 -26.52 2.97
C VAL A 167 -17.73 -25.85 1.59
N HIS A 168 -17.29 -24.61 1.58
CA HIS A 168 -17.03 -23.87 0.35
C HIS A 168 -15.70 -24.28 -0.30
N HIS A 169 -14.64 -24.33 0.49
CA HIS A 169 -13.30 -24.57 -0.04
C HIS A 169 -13.09 -25.96 -0.58
N ASP A 170 -13.68 -27.01 0.04
CA ASP A 170 -13.57 -28.38 -0.44
C ASP A 170 -14.35 -28.58 -1.75
N ALA A 171 -15.47 -27.84 -1.95
CA ALA A 171 -16.17 -27.84 -3.22
C ALA A 171 -15.32 -27.20 -4.33
N LEU A 172 -14.69 -26.06 -4.05
CA LEU A 172 -13.80 -25.38 -4.98
C LEU A 172 -12.54 -26.21 -5.27
N ARG A 173 -11.90 -26.78 -4.26
CA ARG A 173 -10.72 -27.63 -4.38
C ARG A 173 -10.96 -28.84 -5.28
N ARG A 174 -12.11 -29.52 -5.09
CA ARG A 174 -12.52 -30.61 -6.00
C ARG A 174 -12.64 -30.18 -7.44
N GLY A 175 -13.22 -29.00 -7.69
CA GLY A 175 -13.32 -28.41 -9.03
C GLY A 175 -11.95 -28.11 -9.66
N LEU A 176 -10.97 -27.78 -8.83
CA LEU A 176 -9.59 -27.50 -9.22
C LEU A 176 -8.68 -28.77 -9.26
N GLY A 177 -9.22 -29.95 -8.98
CA GLY A 177 -8.44 -31.19 -8.92
C GLY A 177 -7.50 -31.28 -7.71
N LEU A 178 -7.79 -30.54 -6.63
CA LEU A 178 -7.04 -30.56 -5.38
C LEU A 178 -7.71 -31.48 -4.37
N GLU A 179 -6.92 -32.13 -3.52
CA GLU A 179 -7.44 -32.94 -2.42
C GLU A 179 -8.20 -32.08 -1.39
N PRO A 180 -9.21 -32.65 -0.70
CA PRO A 180 -9.86 -31.98 0.44
C PRO A 180 -8.85 -31.54 1.50
N VAL A 181 -9.24 -30.54 2.28
CA VAL A 181 -8.40 -30.04 3.38
C VAL A 181 -8.39 -31.06 4.53
N ASP A 182 -7.23 -31.31 5.09
CA ASP A 182 -7.13 -32.02 6.39
C ASP A 182 -7.64 -31.08 7.49
N ARG A 183 -8.91 -31.25 7.86
CA ARG A 183 -9.58 -30.47 8.89
C ARG A 183 -8.87 -30.51 10.24
N ALA A 184 -8.43 -31.72 10.64
CA ALA A 184 -7.80 -31.90 11.94
C ALA A 184 -6.44 -31.20 12.00
N ALA A 185 -5.64 -31.33 10.95
CA ALA A 185 -4.36 -30.65 10.83
C ALA A 185 -4.51 -29.13 10.81
N LEU A 186 -5.52 -28.59 10.11
CA LEU A 186 -5.77 -27.15 10.06
C LEU A 186 -6.16 -26.59 11.44
N ILE A 187 -7.05 -27.27 12.17
CA ILE A 187 -7.46 -26.87 13.53
C ILE A 187 -6.26 -26.93 14.48
N ALA A 188 -5.46 -28.00 14.42
CA ALA A 188 -4.27 -28.14 15.25
C ALA A 188 -3.26 -27.00 14.99
N ALA A 189 -3.01 -26.68 13.73
CA ALA A 189 -2.11 -25.58 13.35
C ALA A 189 -2.61 -24.21 13.82
N LEU A 190 -3.93 -23.96 13.78
CA LEU A 190 -4.53 -22.74 14.32
C LEU A 190 -4.45 -22.68 15.84
N ALA A 191 -4.67 -23.80 16.53
CA ALA A 191 -4.54 -23.89 17.99
C ALA A 191 -3.10 -23.63 18.46
N GLU A 192 -2.10 -24.03 17.69
CA GLU A 192 -0.68 -23.78 17.99
C GLU A 192 -0.34 -22.29 17.98
N VAL A 193 -0.83 -21.54 17.01
CA VAL A 193 -0.55 -20.09 16.87
C VAL A 193 -1.46 -19.22 17.74
N ALA A 194 -2.60 -19.74 18.18
CA ALA A 194 -3.63 -19.00 18.91
C ALA A 194 -3.10 -18.26 20.16
N PRO A 195 -2.29 -18.86 21.07
CA PRO A 195 -1.81 -18.16 22.27
C PRO A 195 -1.01 -16.90 21.95
N VAL A 196 -0.18 -16.94 20.91
CA VAL A 196 0.64 -15.78 20.49
C VAL A 196 -0.24 -14.71 19.86
N VAL A 197 -1.11 -15.07 18.92
CA VAL A 197 -1.98 -14.10 18.24
C VAL A 197 -2.94 -13.43 19.21
N LEU A 198 -3.54 -14.21 20.11
CA LEU A 198 -4.49 -13.71 21.12
C LEU A 198 -3.83 -12.79 22.15
N SER A 199 -2.55 -12.94 22.43
CA SER A 199 -1.86 -12.02 23.34
C SER A 199 -1.84 -10.57 22.83
N TYR A 200 -1.97 -10.36 21.51
CA TYR A 200 -2.06 -9.04 20.88
C TYR A 200 -3.49 -8.60 20.54
N ALA A 201 -4.48 -9.47 20.72
CA ALA A 201 -5.87 -9.18 20.35
C ALA A 201 -6.48 -8.08 21.22
N ALA A 202 -7.10 -7.08 20.58
CA ALA A 202 -7.67 -5.94 21.30
C ALA A 202 -8.87 -5.35 20.55
N PRO A 203 -9.81 -4.66 21.25
CA PRO A 203 -10.88 -3.90 20.65
C PRO A 203 -10.36 -2.59 20.03
N VAL A 204 -9.63 -2.72 18.92
CA VAL A 204 -8.87 -1.63 18.26
C VAL A 204 -9.73 -0.39 18.00
N TRP A 205 -10.98 -0.57 17.52
CA TRP A 205 -11.88 0.55 17.26
C TRP A 205 -12.10 1.43 18.51
N LYS A 206 -12.21 0.81 19.67
CA LYS A 206 -12.39 1.51 20.96
C LYS A 206 -11.11 2.24 21.35
N ILE A 207 -9.98 1.53 21.31
CA ILE A 207 -8.67 2.06 21.68
C ILE A 207 -8.28 3.26 20.82
N LEU A 208 -8.44 3.17 19.49
CA LEU A 208 -8.15 4.29 18.59
C LEU A 208 -9.04 5.51 18.88
N ASN A 209 -10.33 5.30 19.16
CA ASN A 209 -11.22 6.39 19.55
C ASN A 209 -10.82 7.03 20.89
N GLU A 210 -10.39 6.24 21.86
CA GLU A 210 -9.85 6.74 23.13
C GLU A 210 -8.57 7.54 22.94
N LYS A 211 -7.61 7.03 22.15
CA LYS A 211 -6.37 7.73 21.81
C LYS A 211 -6.66 9.06 21.11
N ARG A 212 -7.57 9.08 20.14
CA ARG A 212 -8.02 10.31 19.47
C ARG A 212 -8.59 11.34 20.44
N LYS A 213 -9.51 10.91 21.31
CA LYS A 213 -10.10 11.79 22.33
C LYS A 213 -9.08 12.33 23.33
N ALA A 214 -8.00 11.58 23.57
CA ALA A 214 -6.88 12.00 24.39
C ALA A 214 -5.88 12.91 23.63
N GLY A 215 -6.21 13.36 22.41
CA GLY A 215 -5.36 14.24 21.61
C GLY A 215 -4.10 13.56 21.05
N LYS A 216 -4.09 12.23 20.93
CA LYS A 216 -2.97 11.50 20.34
C LYS A 216 -3.01 11.56 18.81
N ARG A 217 -1.83 11.70 18.19
CA ARG A 217 -1.65 11.70 16.73
C ARG A 217 -1.69 10.28 16.21
N ILE A 218 -2.60 10.00 15.29
CA ILE A 218 -2.72 8.68 14.65
C ILE A 218 -2.29 8.79 13.19
N LEU A 219 -1.33 7.95 12.80
CA LEU A 219 -0.91 7.76 11.42
C LEU A 219 -1.53 6.48 10.89
N PHE A 220 -2.38 6.58 9.88
CA PHE A 220 -2.94 5.44 9.17
C PHE A 220 -2.03 5.11 7.97
N GLU A 221 -1.38 3.97 8.04
CA GLU A 221 -0.43 3.49 7.05
C GLU A 221 -1.13 2.61 6.01
N GLY A 222 -1.25 3.11 4.78
CA GLY A 222 -1.76 2.36 3.64
C GLY A 222 -0.68 1.49 2.98
N ALA A 223 -1.12 0.39 2.41
CA ALA A 223 -0.29 -0.48 1.57
C ALA A 223 -0.73 -0.36 0.10
N GLN A 224 0.09 -0.80 -0.83
CA GLN A 224 -0.12 -0.71 -2.29
C GLN A 224 -0.28 0.76 -2.77
N GLY A 225 -1.04 0.98 -3.83
CA GLY A 225 -1.36 2.30 -4.37
C GLY A 225 -2.80 2.35 -4.87
N ALA A 226 -3.40 3.52 -4.92
CA ALA A 226 -4.82 3.70 -5.22
C ALA A 226 -5.24 3.19 -6.60
N LEU A 227 -4.32 3.14 -7.57
CA LEU A 227 -4.58 2.54 -8.88
C LEU A 227 -4.61 0.99 -8.84
N LEU A 228 -4.32 0.38 -7.69
CA LEU A 228 -4.54 -1.03 -7.38
C LEU A 228 -5.77 -1.27 -6.49
N ASP A 229 -6.57 -0.24 -6.20
CA ASP A 229 -7.83 -0.37 -5.45
C ASP A 229 -8.82 -1.27 -6.20
N ILE A 230 -9.55 -2.12 -5.45
CA ILE A 230 -10.49 -3.09 -6.05
C ILE A 230 -11.62 -2.43 -6.83
N ASP A 231 -12.05 -1.23 -6.43
CA ASP A 231 -13.17 -0.51 -7.05
C ASP A 231 -12.69 0.57 -8.04
N PHE A 232 -11.66 1.34 -7.68
CA PHE A 232 -11.20 2.52 -8.43
C PHE A 232 -9.91 2.32 -9.19
N GLY A 233 -9.28 1.14 -9.05
CA GLY A 233 -8.05 0.80 -9.75
C GLY A 233 -8.29 0.28 -11.18
N THR A 234 -7.19 -0.18 -11.79
CA THR A 234 -7.18 -0.73 -13.15
C THR A 234 -7.61 -2.20 -13.16
N TYR A 235 -8.87 -2.45 -12.79
CA TYR A 235 -9.47 -3.79 -12.74
C TYR A 235 -9.37 -4.52 -14.09
N PRO A 236 -9.02 -5.85 -14.10
CA PRO A 236 -8.86 -6.76 -12.97
C PRO A 236 -7.44 -6.80 -12.37
N PHE A 237 -6.50 -5.99 -12.87
CA PHE A 237 -5.10 -5.95 -12.44
C PHE A 237 -4.93 -5.07 -11.19
N VAL A 238 -5.56 -5.49 -10.11
CA VAL A 238 -5.67 -4.77 -8.81
C VAL A 238 -5.43 -5.71 -7.64
N THR A 239 -5.30 -5.16 -6.43
CA THR A 239 -5.37 -5.94 -5.19
C THR A 239 -6.84 -6.22 -4.83
N SER A 240 -7.08 -7.12 -3.89
CA SER A 240 -8.44 -7.50 -3.46
C SER A 240 -8.97 -6.66 -2.31
N SER A 241 -8.36 -5.51 -2.03
CA SER A 241 -8.79 -4.59 -0.98
C SER A 241 -9.04 -3.20 -1.51
N ASN A 242 -9.85 -2.41 -0.80
CA ASN A 242 -9.85 -0.98 -0.99
C ASN A 242 -8.53 -0.40 -0.45
N VAL A 243 -7.94 0.51 -1.24
CA VAL A 243 -6.64 1.15 -0.97
C VAL A 243 -6.80 2.64 -0.73
N ILE A 244 -7.88 3.25 -1.23
CA ILE A 244 -8.19 4.66 -1.05
C ILE A 244 -8.34 5.03 0.44
N ALA A 245 -8.13 6.30 0.78
CA ALA A 245 -8.07 6.75 2.18
C ALA A 245 -9.33 6.46 3.00
N GLY A 246 -10.51 6.40 2.39
CA GLY A 246 -11.76 6.03 3.07
C GLY A 246 -11.71 4.67 3.79
N GLN A 247 -10.85 3.76 3.31
CA GLN A 247 -10.65 2.46 3.95
C GLN A 247 -10.01 2.54 5.33
N ALA A 248 -9.28 3.62 5.65
CA ALA A 248 -8.74 3.82 6.99
C ALA A 248 -9.84 3.83 8.06
N ALA A 249 -10.99 4.42 7.77
CA ALA A 249 -12.13 4.44 8.66
C ALA A 249 -12.73 3.04 8.87
N THR A 250 -13.10 2.35 7.79
CA THR A 250 -13.72 1.02 7.86
C THR A 250 -12.74 -0.08 8.28
N GLY A 251 -11.46 0.07 7.91
CA GLY A 251 -10.40 -0.90 8.18
C GLY A 251 -9.83 -0.85 9.61
N THR A 252 -10.19 0.18 10.40
CA THR A 252 -9.78 0.30 11.81
C THR A 252 -10.94 0.51 12.76
N GLY A 253 -12.15 0.80 12.23
CA GLY A 253 -13.33 1.10 13.02
C GLY A 253 -13.35 2.51 13.62
N ILE A 254 -12.55 3.44 13.08
CA ILE A 254 -12.63 4.86 13.41
C ILE A 254 -13.69 5.54 12.54
N GLY A 255 -14.37 6.56 13.05
CA GLY A 255 -15.34 7.30 12.23
C GLY A 255 -14.66 8.07 11.09
N PRO A 256 -15.29 8.21 9.90
CA PRO A 256 -14.65 8.91 8.76
C PRO A 256 -14.31 10.38 9.06
N GLY A 257 -15.10 11.06 9.88
CA GLY A 257 -14.81 12.42 10.34
C GLY A 257 -13.67 12.54 11.35
N ALA A 258 -12.92 11.45 11.61
CA ALA A 258 -11.72 11.46 12.42
C ALA A 258 -10.43 11.50 11.57
N ILE A 259 -10.54 11.55 10.25
CA ILE A 259 -9.45 11.73 9.32
C ILE A 259 -9.33 13.21 9.02
N ASP A 260 -8.24 13.83 9.45
CA ASP A 260 -8.04 15.28 9.33
C ASP A 260 -7.20 15.64 8.10
N PHE A 261 -6.24 14.78 7.73
CA PHE A 261 -5.38 14.99 6.58
C PHE A 261 -5.14 13.68 5.81
N VAL A 262 -5.25 13.72 4.51
CA VAL A 262 -4.89 12.63 3.61
C VAL A 262 -3.66 13.03 2.79
N LEU A 263 -2.55 12.31 2.99
CA LEU A 263 -1.31 12.50 2.27
C LEU A 263 -1.19 11.45 1.16
N GLY A 264 -1.20 11.89 -0.10
CA GLY A 264 -0.94 11.05 -1.26
C GLY A 264 0.56 10.95 -1.53
N ILE A 265 1.11 9.73 -1.60
CA ILE A 265 2.51 9.59 -2.02
C ILE A 265 2.56 9.42 -3.53
N VAL A 266 3.33 10.28 -4.19
CA VAL A 266 3.42 10.38 -5.65
C VAL A 266 4.88 10.40 -6.07
N LYS A 267 5.25 9.57 -7.01
CA LYS A 267 6.56 9.57 -7.64
C LYS A 267 6.60 10.59 -8.78
N ALA A 268 7.71 11.27 -8.99
CA ALA A 268 7.90 12.28 -10.06
C ALA A 268 7.76 11.71 -11.48
N TYR A 269 7.65 10.42 -11.62
CA TYR A 269 7.34 9.65 -12.83
C TYR A 269 6.41 8.49 -12.44
N THR A 270 6.01 7.67 -13.39
CA THR A 270 5.08 6.57 -13.11
C THR A 270 5.78 5.22 -13.24
N THR A 271 5.49 4.30 -12.32
CA THR A 271 5.95 2.90 -12.44
C THR A 271 4.82 1.92 -12.16
N ARG A 272 4.90 0.75 -12.77
CA ARG A 272 3.97 -0.35 -12.56
C ARG A 272 4.70 -1.69 -12.49
N VAL A 273 4.28 -2.55 -11.58
CA VAL A 273 4.69 -3.97 -11.53
C VAL A 273 3.59 -4.83 -12.13
N GLY A 274 3.97 -5.83 -12.93
CA GLY A 274 3.05 -6.81 -13.51
C GLY A 274 2.27 -6.31 -14.71
N GLU A 275 1.19 -7.02 -14.99
CA GLU A 275 0.36 -6.83 -16.19
C GLU A 275 -0.63 -5.66 -16.01
N GLY A 276 -1.38 -5.41 -17.07
CA GLY A 276 -2.44 -4.41 -17.09
C GLY A 276 -2.07 -3.10 -17.79
N PRO A 277 -3.04 -2.21 -17.99
CA PRO A 277 -2.88 -0.99 -18.77
C PRO A 277 -1.91 -0.01 -18.10
N PHE A 278 -1.11 0.66 -18.92
CA PHE A 278 -0.19 1.70 -18.51
C PHE A 278 -0.06 2.73 -19.66
N PRO A 279 -1.01 3.66 -19.81
CA PRO A 279 -1.05 4.55 -20.96
C PRO A 279 0.23 5.37 -21.17
N ALA A 280 0.86 5.84 -20.09
CA ALA A 280 2.08 6.64 -20.15
C ALA A 280 3.38 5.82 -20.15
N GLU A 281 3.32 4.50 -20.39
CA GLU A 281 4.49 3.61 -20.42
C GLU A 281 5.48 3.99 -21.51
N LEU A 282 6.77 3.88 -21.21
CA LEU A 282 7.88 4.14 -22.13
C LEU A 282 8.67 2.85 -22.38
N ASN A 283 8.72 2.47 -23.64
CA ASN A 283 9.50 1.30 -24.12
C ASN A 283 10.73 1.74 -24.92
N ASP A 284 11.32 2.90 -24.56
CA ASP A 284 12.45 3.57 -25.22
C ASP A 284 13.60 3.82 -24.25
N ALA A 285 14.57 4.62 -24.69
CA ALA A 285 15.74 5.00 -23.91
C ALA A 285 15.40 5.79 -22.64
N ASP A 286 14.34 6.61 -22.68
CA ASP A 286 13.89 7.39 -21.53
C ASP A 286 13.29 6.46 -20.45
N GLY A 287 12.47 5.49 -20.85
CA GLY A 287 11.93 4.47 -19.96
C GLY A 287 13.01 3.59 -19.32
N GLN A 288 14.05 3.25 -20.09
CA GLN A 288 15.21 2.52 -19.58
C GLN A 288 15.96 3.37 -18.55
N ARG A 289 16.24 4.64 -18.87
CA ARG A 289 16.96 5.58 -18.01
C ARG A 289 16.22 5.81 -16.68
N LEU A 290 14.89 5.99 -16.70
CA LEU A 290 14.06 6.08 -15.49
C LEU A 290 14.21 4.82 -14.63
N GLY A 291 14.15 3.64 -15.24
CA GLY A 291 14.30 2.36 -14.56
C GLY A 291 15.66 2.16 -13.88
N GLU A 292 16.74 2.51 -14.57
CA GLU A 292 18.11 2.38 -14.07
C GLU A 292 18.40 3.38 -12.95
N ARG A 293 18.13 4.66 -13.17
CA ARG A 293 18.38 5.73 -12.19
C ARG A 293 17.48 5.62 -10.98
N GLY A 294 16.21 5.23 -11.18
CA GLY A 294 15.25 5.03 -10.12
C GLY A 294 15.43 3.71 -9.36
N HIS A 295 16.37 2.85 -9.77
CA HIS A 295 16.52 1.48 -9.22
C HIS A 295 15.18 0.74 -9.20
N GLU A 296 14.44 0.79 -10.31
CA GLU A 296 13.07 0.28 -10.39
C GLU A 296 13.04 -1.25 -10.57
N PHE A 297 13.38 -1.92 -9.47
CA PHE A 297 13.30 -3.38 -9.32
C PHE A 297 12.51 -3.74 -8.08
N GLY A 298 11.71 -4.81 -8.17
CA GLY A 298 10.90 -5.28 -7.05
C GLY A 298 11.79 -5.77 -5.90
N THR A 299 11.61 -5.22 -4.71
CA THR A 299 12.42 -5.51 -3.50
C THR A 299 12.40 -6.99 -3.12
N VAL A 300 11.28 -7.70 -3.36
CA VAL A 300 11.09 -9.11 -3.01
C VAL A 300 11.36 -10.03 -4.20
N THR A 301 10.94 -9.64 -5.39
CA THR A 301 10.96 -10.52 -6.58
C THR A 301 12.12 -10.21 -7.53
N GLY A 302 12.80 -9.09 -7.38
CA GLY A 302 13.82 -8.61 -8.34
C GLY A 302 13.26 -8.25 -9.73
N ARG A 303 11.94 -8.32 -9.94
CA ARG A 303 11.33 -8.03 -11.24
C ARG A 303 11.51 -6.55 -11.59
N LYS A 304 11.90 -6.27 -12.85
CA LYS A 304 11.96 -4.91 -13.38
C LYS A 304 10.57 -4.31 -13.40
N ARG A 305 10.44 -3.07 -12.91
CA ARG A 305 9.22 -2.28 -13.01
C ARG A 305 9.14 -1.63 -14.39
N ARG A 306 7.96 -1.58 -14.95
CA ARG A 306 7.62 -0.78 -16.13
C ARG A 306 7.68 0.68 -15.73
N CYS A 307 8.24 1.55 -16.57
CA CYS A 307 8.42 2.98 -16.28
C CYS A 307 7.72 3.82 -17.34
N GLY A 308 7.27 5.01 -16.95
CA GLY A 308 6.62 5.96 -17.85
C GLY A 308 6.68 7.38 -17.31
N TRP A 309 6.33 8.35 -18.16
CA TRP A 309 6.22 9.73 -17.72
C TRP A 309 5.14 9.91 -16.63
N PHE A 310 5.22 11.03 -15.92
CA PHE A 310 4.22 11.38 -14.93
C PHE A 310 2.83 11.46 -15.56
N ASP A 311 1.87 10.77 -14.96
CA ASP A 311 0.48 10.74 -15.42
C ASP A 311 -0.41 11.57 -14.48
N ALA A 312 -0.63 12.83 -14.87
CA ALA A 312 -1.42 13.76 -14.07
C ALA A 312 -2.92 13.41 -14.06
N VAL A 313 -3.41 12.72 -15.10
CA VAL A 313 -4.82 12.30 -15.16
C VAL A 313 -5.12 11.28 -14.06
N LEU A 314 -4.27 10.25 -13.93
CA LEU A 314 -4.43 9.21 -12.92
C LEU A 314 -4.24 9.74 -11.50
N VAL A 315 -3.21 10.59 -11.29
CA VAL A 315 -2.97 11.16 -9.96
C VAL A 315 -4.09 12.10 -9.53
N ARG A 316 -4.61 12.95 -10.43
CA ARG A 316 -5.78 13.79 -10.16
C ARG A 316 -7.01 12.97 -9.78
N GLN A 317 -7.27 11.87 -10.52
CA GLN A 317 -8.37 10.94 -10.20
C GLN A 317 -8.18 10.34 -8.80
N THR A 318 -6.97 9.92 -8.44
CA THR A 318 -6.65 9.40 -7.11
C THR A 318 -6.83 10.47 -6.03
N CYS A 319 -6.36 11.71 -6.28
CA CYS A 319 -6.55 12.81 -5.33
C CYS A 319 -8.04 13.03 -5.05
N ALA A 320 -8.88 13.00 -6.07
CA ALA A 320 -10.32 13.17 -5.92
C ALA A 320 -10.98 11.99 -5.17
N THR A 321 -10.68 10.74 -5.55
CA THR A 321 -11.31 9.56 -4.96
C THR A 321 -10.85 9.27 -3.54
N SER A 322 -9.62 9.65 -3.18
CA SER A 322 -9.08 9.51 -1.82
C SER A 322 -9.25 10.76 -0.96
N GLY A 323 -9.69 11.89 -1.52
CA GLY A 323 -9.78 13.16 -0.79
C GLY A 323 -8.41 13.65 -0.31
N VAL A 324 -7.38 13.59 -1.18
CA VAL A 324 -6.00 13.97 -0.84
C VAL A 324 -5.93 15.48 -0.58
N ASN A 325 -5.37 15.87 0.57
CA ASN A 325 -5.18 17.26 0.95
C ASN A 325 -3.81 17.81 0.53
N GLY A 326 -2.84 16.93 0.34
CA GLY A 326 -1.50 17.27 -0.12
C GLY A 326 -0.74 16.03 -0.53
N ILE A 327 0.26 16.19 -1.38
CA ILE A 327 1.09 15.08 -1.83
C ILE A 327 2.49 15.13 -1.24
N ALA A 328 3.07 13.94 -0.99
CA ALA A 328 4.51 13.78 -0.84
C ALA A 328 5.08 13.37 -2.20
N PHE A 329 5.79 14.27 -2.83
CA PHE A 329 6.36 14.10 -4.15
C PHE A 329 7.77 13.52 -4.03
N THR A 330 8.01 12.34 -4.58
CA THR A 330 9.22 11.55 -4.35
C THR A 330 10.03 11.34 -5.62
N LYS A 331 11.32 11.04 -5.46
CA LYS A 331 12.24 10.68 -6.57
C LYS A 331 12.38 11.76 -7.64
N LEU A 332 12.38 13.03 -7.24
CA LEU A 332 12.63 14.14 -8.16
C LEU A 332 14.04 14.04 -8.79
N ASP A 333 15.01 13.61 -8.00
CA ASP A 333 16.41 13.36 -8.35
C ASP A 333 16.61 12.42 -9.56
N VAL A 334 15.68 11.50 -9.78
CA VAL A 334 15.72 10.57 -10.92
C VAL A 334 15.57 11.30 -12.26
N LEU A 335 14.91 12.46 -12.25
CA LEU A 335 14.69 13.29 -13.44
C LEU A 335 15.85 14.23 -13.78
N ASP A 336 16.88 14.32 -12.94
CA ASP A 336 18.06 15.15 -13.20
C ASP A 336 18.73 14.80 -14.54
N GLY A 337 19.16 15.78 -15.29
CA GLY A 337 19.86 15.62 -16.55
C GLY A 337 19.01 15.17 -17.75
N PHE A 338 17.68 15.11 -17.64
CA PHE A 338 16.81 15.05 -18.82
C PHE A 338 16.74 16.43 -19.47
N GLU A 339 16.80 16.48 -20.80
CA GLU A 339 16.66 17.73 -21.55
C GLU A 339 15.20 18.18 -21.64
N GLU A 340 14.29 17.21 -21.80
CA GLU A 340 12.85 17.39 -21.87
C GLU A 340 12.16 16.41 -20.95
N LEU A 341 11.13 16.86 -20.27
CA LEU A 341 10.22 16.03 -19.46
C LEU A 341 8.81 16.12 -20.05
N LYS A 342 8.04 15.04 -19.94
CA LYS A 342 6.66 15.02 -20.40
C LYS A 342 5.71 14.67 -19.28
N ILE A 343 4.55 15.32 -19.29
CA ILE A 343 3.45 15.07 -18.34
C ILE A 343 2.24 14.64 -19.16
N CYS A 344 1.67 13.47 -18.86
CA CYS A 344 0.40 13.06 -19.46
C CYS A 344 -0.73 13.90 -18.85
N VAL A 345 -1.38 14.72 -19.69
CA VAL A 345 -2.41 15.69 -19.27
C VAL A 345 -3.82 15.30 -19.71
N ALA A 346 -3.94 14.33 -20.61
CA ALA A 346 -5.21 13.77 -21.09
C ALA A 346 -4.94 12.44 -21.79
N TYR A 347 -6.00 11.71 -22.11
CA TYR A 347 -5.94 10.56 -23.02
C TYR A 347 -6.71 10.86 -24.30
N GLU A 348 -6.34 10.15 -25.36
CA GLU A 348 -7.14 10.06 -26.58
C GLU A 348 -7.65 8.62 -26.72
N LEU A 349 -8.94 8.47 -26.94
CA LEU A 349 -9.62 7.19 -27.16
C LEU A 349 -10.63 7.37 -28.31
N ASP A 350 -10.44 6.63 -29.41
CA ASP A 350 -11.32 6.63 -30.58
C ASP A 350 -11.60 8.06 -31.12
N GLY A 351 -10.56 8.92 -31.16
CA GLY A 351 -10.63 10.31 -31.61
C GLY A 351 -11.27 11.28 -30.62
N LYS A 352 -11.53 10.85 -29.38
CA LYS A 352 -12.06 11.71 -28.31
C LYS A 352 -11.00 11.93 -27.24
N ARG A 353 -10.84 13.18 -26.82
CA ARG A 353 -10.00 13.55 -25.69
C ARG A 353 -10.75 13.30 -24.38
N LEU A 354 -10.10 12.58 -23.45
CA LEU A 354 -10.61 12.25 -22.12
C LEU A 354 -9.72 12.86 -21.05
N ASP A 355 -10.31 13.30 -19.96
CA ASP A 355 -9.64 13.82 -18.76
C ASP A 355 -9.71 12.83 -17.57
N TYR A 356 -10.08 11.59 -17.84
CA TYR A 356 -10.13 10.46 -16.90
C TYR A 356 -9.77 9.15 -17.60
N LEU A 357 -9.35 8.14 -16.84
CA LEU A 357 -9.13 6.78 -17.36
C LEU A 357 -10.48 6.02 -17.37
N PRO A 358 -10.94 5.50 -18.52
CA PRO A 358 -12.14 4.65 -18.57
C PRO A 358 -12.03 3.44 -17.66
N ILE A 359 -13.17 2.94 -17.16
CA ILE A 359 -13.19 1.76 -16.28
C ILE A 359 -13.02 0.45 -17.06
N ALA A 360 -13.52 0.38 -18.30
CA ALA A 360 -13.46 -0.83 -19.12
C ALA A 360 -12.02 -1.13 -19.56
N ALA A 361 -11.53 -2.33 -19.25
CA ALA A 361 -10.13 -2.73 -19.47
C ALA A 361 -9.70 -2.63 -20.95
N ASP A 362 -10.60 -2.95 -21.90
CA ASP A 362 -10.36 -2.80 -23.35
C ASP A 362 -10.19 -1.34 -23.76
N GLN A 363 -10.95 -0.43 -23.15
CA GLN A 363 -10.82 1.01 -23.37
C GLN A 363 -9.51 1.54 -22.75
N GLN A 364 -9.17 1.10 -21.53
CA GLN A 364 -7.91 1.47 -20.90
C GLN A 364 -6.71 1.08 -21.76
N ALA A 365 -6.73 -0.12 -22.35
CA ALA A 365 -5.66 -0.61 -23.22
C ALA A 365 -5.51 0.17 -24.53
N ARG A 366 -6.57 0.86 -24.99
CA ARG A 366 -6.57 1.68 -26.22
C ARG A 366 -6.34 3.16 -25.98
N CYS A 367 -6.31 3.60 -24.71
CA CYS A 367 -6.00 4.99 -24.38
C CYS A 367 -4.56 5.32 -24.79
N THR A 368 -4.39 6.39 -25.53
CA THR A 368 -3.09 6.96 -25.85
C THR A 368 -2.88 8.25 -25.07
N PRO A 369 -1.69 8.45 -24.47
CA PRO A 369 -1.44 9.63 -23.65
C PRO A 369 -1.25 10.88 -24.53
N VAL A 370 -1.82 11.99 -24.07
CA VAL A 370 -1.57 13.32 -24.61
C VAL A 370 -0.60 14.03 -23.66
N TYR A 371 0.56 14.39 -24.17
CA TYR A 371 1.62 14.97 -23.37
C TYR A 371 1.72 16.49 -23.47
N GLU A 372 2.06 17.10 -22.36
CA GLU A 372 2.64 18.44 -22.26
C GLU A 372 4.13 18.28 -22.04
N SER A 373 4.96 18.97 -22.84
CA SER A 373 6.42 18.97 -22.72
C SER A 373 6.89 20.14 -21.86
N MET A 374 7.87 19.87 -21.01
CA MET A 374 8.54 20.88 -20.17
C MET A 374 10.05 20.77 -20.32
N PRO A 375 10.79 21.89 -20.22
CA PRO A 375 12.23 21.83 -20.12
C PRO A 375 12.68 21.03 -18.90
N GLY A 376 13.68 20.16 -19.08
CA GLY A 376 14.36 19.50 -17.99
C GLY A 376 15.43 20.41 -17.36
N TRP A 377 16.32 19.83 -16.58
CA TRP A 377 17.42 20.51 -15.91
C TRP A 377 18.66 19.63 -15.86
N SER A 378 19.83 20.27 -15.82
CA SER A 378 21.13 19.58 -15.80
C SER A 378 21.73 19.49 -14.40
N GLU A 379 21.33 20.38 -13.51
CA GLU A 379 21.82 20.46 -12.14
C GLU A 379 21.23 19.32 -11.31
N SER A 380 21.93 18.92 -10.25
CA SER A 380 21.40 17.89 -9.33
C SER A 380 20.36 18.48 -8.40
N THR A 381 19.27 17.74 -8.20
CA THR A 381 18.29 17.99 -7.14
C THR A 381 18.55 17.11 -5.91
N GLU A 382 19.47 16.13 -6.01
CA GLU A 382 19.78 15.19 -4.95
C GLU A 382 20.29 15.91 -3.70
N GLY A 383 19.68 15.61 -2.55
CA GLY A 383 20.07 16.19 -1.26
C GLY A 383 19.56 17.60 -1.00
N ALA A 384 18.76 18.20 -1.90
CA ALA A 384 18.15 19.51 -1.66
C ALA A 384 17.22 19.46 -0.45
N ARG A 385 17.34 20.44 0.46
CA ARG A 385 16.57 20.55 1.72
C ARG A 385 15.72 21.82 1.81
N SER A 386 15.84 22.68 0.80
CA SER A 386 15.02 23.87 0.64
C SER A 386 14.67 24.12 -0.83
N TRP A 387 13.62 24.92 -1.09
CA TRP A 387 13.29 25.33 -2.45
C TRP A 387 14.40 26.10 -3.13
N ALA A 388 15.24 26.81 -2.37
CA ALA A 388 16.34 27.60 -2.91
C ALA A 388 17.48 26.70 -3.47
N ASP A 389 17.55 25.45 -3.05
CA ASP A 389 18.56 24.49 -3.51
C ASP A 389 18.17 23.85 -4.85
N LEU A 390 16.94 24.06 -5.32
CA LEU A 390 16.40 23.42 -6.52
C LEU A 390 16.61 24.29 -7.76
N PRO A 391 16.91 23.68 -8.93
CA PRO A 391 16.92 24.37 -10.22
C PRO A 391 15.54 24.99 -10.51
N ALA A 392 15.53 26.15 -11.16
CA ALA A 392 14.29 26.85 -11.51
C ALA A 392 13.35 25.99 -12.40
N ALA A 393 13.92 25.14 -13.28
CA ALA A 393 13.14 24.24 -14.11
C ALA A 393 12.47 23.13 -13.27
N ALA A 394 13.17 22.59 -12.27
CA ALA A 394 12.61 21.60 -11.34
C ALA A 394 11.45 22.19 -10.52
N ILE A 395 11.61 23.41 -10.01
CA ILE A 395 10.53 24.12 -9.32
C ILE A 395 9.31 24.30 -10.24
N LYS A 396 9.53 24.72 -11.49
CA LYS A 396 8.43 24.88 -12.47
C LYS A 396 7.73 23.55 -12.75
N TYR A 397 8.48 22.46 -12.87
CA TYR A 397 7.92 21.11 -13.04
C TYR A 397 7.02 20.74 -11.87
N VAL A 398 7.51 20.88 -10.65
CA VAL A 398 6.72 20.56 -9.43
C VAL A 398 5.45 21.42 -9.37
N ARG A 399 5.56 22.73 -9.61
CA ARG A 399 4.38 23.64 -9.62
C ARG A 399 3.38 23.26 -10.71
N ARG A 400 3.88 22.88 -11.91
CA ARG A 400 2.99 22.44 -12.99
C ARG A 400 2.25 21.16 -12.64
N VAL A 401 2.91 20.21 -11.95
CA VAL A 401 2.26 19.01 -11.45
C VAL A 401 1.15 19.36 -10.46
N GLU A 402 1.39 20.26 -9.49
CA GLU A 402 0.37 20.71 -8.53
C GLU A 402 -0.88 21.28 -9.25
N GLU A 403 -0.67 22.13 -10.26
CA GLU A 403 -1.76 22.70 -11.06
C GLU A 403 -2.57 21.63 -11.80
N LEU A 404 -1.88 20.65 -12.41
CA LEU A 404 -2.53 19.64 -13.23
C LEU A 404 -3.32 18.61 -12.41
N ILE A 405 -2.87 18.33 -11.18
CA ILE A 405 -3.54 17.36 -10.29
C ILE A 405 -4.51 18.02 -9.31
N ASP A 406 -4.56 19.35 -9.27
CA ASP A 406 -5.37 20.16 -8.33
C ASP A 406 -5.09 19.79 -6.86
N CYS A 407 -3.81 19.59 -6.51
CA CYS A 407 -3.41 19.20 -5.16
C CYS A 407 -1.99 19.73 -4.86
N PRO A 408 -1.78 20.39 -3.70
CA PRO A 408 -0.50 20.96 -3.35
C PRO A 408 0.52 19.91 -2.93
N VAL A 409 1.81 20.21 -3.12
CA VAL A 409 2.92 19.45 -2.55
C VAL A 409 3.08 19.83 -1.08
N ALA A 410 2.84 18.86 -0.18
CA ALA A 410 3.08 19.02 1.26
C ALA A 410 4.52 18.63 1.64
N LEU A 411 5.09 17.67 0.94
CA LEU A 411 6.45 17.17 1.15
C LEU A 411 7.14 16.91 -0.20
N LEU A 412 8.41 17.29 -0.33
CA LEU A 412 9.21 16.99 -1.51
C LEU A 412 10.45 16.20 -1.09
N SER A 413 10.57 14.95 -1.57
CA SER A 413 11.72 14.08 -1.29
C SER A 413 12.69 14.12 -2.47
N THR A 414 13.95 14.45 -2.21
CA THR A 414 15.00 14.71 -3.19
C THR A 414 16.09 13.65 -3.23
N SER A 415 16.04 12.63 -2.34
CA SER A 415 16.92 11.47 -2.36
C SER A 415 16.32 10.31 -1.57
N PRO A 416 16.92 9.11 -1.54
CA PRO A 416 16.52 8.04 -0.63
C PRO A 416 16.70 8.36 0.87
N GLU A 417 17.64 9.26 1.20
CA GLU A 417 17.97 9.63 2.57
C GLU A 417 16.81 10.37 3.25
N ARG A 418 16.54 10.02 4.51
CA ARG A 418 15.42 10.54 5.28
C ARG A 418 15.42 12.07 5.40
N GLU A 419 16.57 12.65 5.69
CA GLU A 419 16.74 14.08 5.93
C GLU A 419 16.60 14.93 4.67
N ASP A 420 16.72 14.31 3.48
CA ASP A 420 16.60 14.98 2.19
C ASP A 420 15.13 15.10 1.79
N THR A 421 14.39 15.86 2.62
CA THR A 421 12.96 16.10 2.46
C THR A 421 12.65 17.56 2.77
N ILE A 422 12.05 18.27 1.81
CA ILE A 422 11.57 19.63 1.97
C ILE A 422 10.14 19.56 2.51
N LEU A 423 9.92 20.05 3.72
CA LEU A 423 8.61 20.17 4.34
C LEU A 423 7.97 21.49 3.91
N VAL A 424 6.84 21.41 3.22
CA VAL A 424 6.05 22.57 2.77
C VAL A 424 4.85 22.79 3.70
N THR A 425 4.12 21.71 3.99
CA THR A 425 2.98 21.72 4.91
C THR A 425 3.10 20.53 5.86
N ASP A 426 3.05 20.76 7.16
CA ASP A 426 3.07 19.66 8.13
C ASP A 426 1.69 18.97 8.17
N PRO A 427 1.59 17.67 7.78
CA PRO A 427 0.32 16.95 7.81
C PRO A 427 -0.30 16.81 9.20
N PHE A 428 0.49 17.00 10.28
CA PHE A 428 0.04 16.95 11.66
C PHE A 428 -0.22 18.35 12.27
N ALA A 429 -0.06 19.43 11.50
CA ALA A 429 -0.45 20.74 11.94
C ALA A 429 -1.98 20.86 12.12
N ASP A 430 -2.42 21.70 13.08
CA ASP A 430 -3.85 21.98 13.30
C ASP A 430 -4.36 22.98 12.26
#